data_54e3fb35b2c947eaa51b225decee033a
#
_entry.id   54e3fb35b2c947eaa51b225decee033a
#
_cell.length_a   1.000
_cell.length_b   1.000
_cell.length_c   1.000
_cell.angle_alpha   90.00
_cell.angle_beta   90.00
_cell.angle_gamma   90.00
#
_symmetry.space_group_name_H-M   'P 1'
#
loop_
_entity.id
_entity.type
_entity.pdbx_description
1 polymer ?
#
loop_
_entity_poly.entity_id
_entity_poly.type
_entity_poly.pdbx_seq_one_letter_code
_entity_poly.pdbx_strand_id
1 'polypeptide(L)'
;MHSLKKYYFINKFDPDHIKKLDKNVSIIYRNYSIKTDEKLILKIKKICKKNRRKFFISNNFKLALKLNLDGVYLPSFNKDVRSNCYTLKKSFQIIGSAHNLKEMLEKKYQGVKEIFISSLFKKNENFLDLNKFKVLSRQSKINIIALGGISKNNFNKLRLLNISGFAGISYFKK
;
A
#
# COMPACT_ATOMS: atom_id res chain seq x y z
N MET A 1 18.88 0.53 13.06
CA MET A 1 18.23 0.36 11.74
C MET A 1 16.72 0.29 11.95
N HIS A 2 15.96 1.26 11.47
CA HIS A 2 14.49 1.14 11.51
C HIS A 2 14.06 -0.04 10.63
N SER A 3 13.24 -0.94 11.19
CA SER A 3 12.71 -2.06 10.41
C SER A 3 11.80 -1.54 9.30
N LEU A 4 12.00 -2.01 8.06
CA LEU A 4 11.18 -1.64 6.92
C LEU A 4 9.71 -2.01 7.15
N LYS A 5 8.80 -1.08 6.89
CA LYS A 5 7.35 -1.35 6.85
C LYS A 5 7.05 -2.36 5.76
N LYS A 6 6.13 -3.27 6.03
CA LYS A 6 5.75 -4.36 5.12
C LYS A 6 4.28 -4.25 4.77
N TYR A 7 3.95 -4.31 3.47
CA TYR A 7 2.59 -4.26 2.96
C TYR A 7 2.32 -5.43 2.03
N TYR A 8 1.23 -6.14 2.27
CA TYR A 8 0.80 -7.26 1.44
C TYR A 8 -0.53 -6.95 0.77
N PHE A 9 -0.55 -7.01 -0.57
CA PHE A 9 -1.76 -6.88 -1.36
C PHE A 9 -2.47 -8.23 -1.49
N ILE A 10 -3.74 -8.25 -1.12
CA ILE A 10 -4.62 -9.41 -1.29
C ILE A 10 -5.81 -9.03 -2.18
N ASN A 11 -6.26 -9.93 -3.03
CA ASN A 11 -7.46 -9.81 -3.86
C ASN A 11 -8.53 -10.84 -3.48
N LYS A 12 -8.15 -11.85 -2.70
CA LYS A 12 -9.01 -12.89 -2.14
C LYS A 12 -8.74 -13.01 -0.64
N PHE A 13 -9.74 -13.47 0.08
CA PHE A 13 -9.63 -13.68 1.51
C PHE A 13 -9.11 -15.10 1.80
N ASP A 14 -7.92 -15.17 2.33
CA ASP A 14 -7.31 -16.40 2.84
C ASP A 14 -6.89 -16.18 4.31
N PRO A 15 -7.75 -16.60 5.26
CA PRO A 15 -7.51 -16.36 6.68
C PRO A 15 -6.25 -17.07 7.20
N ASP A 16 -5.95 -18.25 6.70
CA ASP A 16 -4.83 -19.03 7.20
C ASP A 16 -3.49 -18.49 6.70
N HIS A 17 -3.45 -18.02 5.46
CA HIS A 17 -2.29 -17.30 4.96
C HIS A 17 -2.05 -16.00 5.75
N ILE A 18 -3.09 -15.20 6.00
CA ILE A 18 -2.97 -13.96 6.79
C ILE A 18 -2.44 -14.24 8.20
N LYS A 19 -2.89 -15.30 8.88
CA LYS A 19 -2.41 -15.66 10.22
C LYS A 19 -0.92 -16.02 10.25
N LYS A 20 -0.42 -16.67 9.20
CA LYS A 20 0.98 -17.13 9.08
C LYS A 20 1.98 -16.05 8.74
N LEU A 21 1.53 -14.86 8.32
CA LEU A 21 2.43 -13.73 8.04
C LEU A 21 3.09 -13.19 9.32
N ASP A 22 4.23 -12.50 9.19
CA ASP A 22 4.85 -11.76 10.29
C ASP A 22 3.88 -10.71 10.87
N LYS A 23 3.87 -10.50 12.18
CA LYS A 23 2.93 -9.59 12.87
C LYS A 23 2.94 -8.14 12.35
N ASN A 24 4.08 -7.68 11.83
CA ASN A 24 4.28 -6.32 11.34
C ASN A 24 3.90 -6.10 9.86
N VAL A 25 3.25 -7.09 9.21
CA VAL A 25 2.76 -6.96 7.83
C VAL A 25 1.38 -6.34 7.83
N SER A 26 1.23 -5.18 7.21
CA SER A 26 -0.05 -4.53 6.95
C SER A 26 -0.72 -5.14 5.72
N ILE A 27 -2.05 -5.25 5.74
CA ILE A 27 -2.83 -5.85 4.65
C ILE A 27 -3.52 -4.76 3.85
N ILE A 28 -3.45 -4.85 2.52
CA ILE A 28 -4.20 -4.00 1.59
C ILE A 28 -5.11 -4.90 0.76
N TYR A 29 -6.43 -4.81 0.97
CA TYR A 29 -7.40 -5.50 0.12
C TYR A 29 -7.63 -4.71 -1.16
N ARG A 30 -7.33 -5.32 -2.30
CA ARG A 30 -7.43 -4.72 -3.63
C ARG A 30 -8.07 -5.69 -4.61
N ASN A 31 -9.35 -5.51 -4.86
CA ASN A 31 -10.09 -6.21 -5.91
C ASN A 31 -10.98 -5.20 -6.64
N TYR A 32 -10.73 -4.99 -7.92
CA TYR A 32 -11.50 -4.07 -8.77
C TYR A 32 -12.47 -4.81 -9.69
N SER A 33 -12.40 -6.15 -9.75
CA SER A 33 -13.21 -6.97 -10.66
C SER A 33 -14.61 -7.23 -10.14
N ILE A 34 -14.83 -7.06 -8.82
CA ILE A 34 -16.12 -7.32 -8.18
C ILE A 34 -16.49 -6.18 -7.24
N LYS A 35 -17.79 -5.96 -7.08
CA LYS A 35 -18.32 -5.03 -6.07
C LYS A 35 -17.84 -5.47 -4.69
N THR A 36 -17.30 -4.56 -3.92
CA THR A 36 -16.80 -4.85 -2.58
C THR A 36 -17.94 -5.28 -1.66
N ASP A 37 -17.87 -6.51 -1.14
CA ASP A 37 -18.79 -7.01 -0.14
C ASP A 37 -18.36 -6.54 1.27
N GLU A 38 -19.24 -5.80 1.93
CA GLU A 38 -19.01 -5.27 3.28
C GLU A 38 -18.78 -6.38 4.31
N LYS A 39 -19.52 -7.50 4.20
CA LYS A 39 -19.36 -8.66 5.10
C LYS A 39 -17.97 -9.27 4.98
N LEU A 40 -17.43 -9.34 3.76
CA LEU A 40 -16.07 -9.80 3.51
C LEU A 40 -15.04 -8.88 4.17
N ILE A 41 -15.21 -7.57 4.01
CA ILE A 41 -14.28 -6.58 4.61
C ILE A 41 -14.30 -6.67 6.14
N LEU A 42 -15.45 -6.86 6.76
CA LEU A 42 -15.56 -7.08 8.21
C LEU A 42 -14.86 -8.36 8.67
N LYS A 43 -14.93 -9.46 7.90
CA LYS A 43 -14.18 -10.70 8.19
C LYS A 43 -12.68 -10.48 8.14
N ILE A 44 -12.17 -9.78 7.11
CA ILE A 44 -10.75 -9.44 7.00
C ILE A 44 -10.32 -8.55 8.17
N LYS A 45 -11.09 -7.49 8.46
CA LYS A 45 -10.84 -6.59 9.60
C LYS A 45 -10.71 -7.35 10.91
N LYS A 46 -11.65 -8.27 11.21
CA LYS A 46 -11.64 -9.08 12.43
C LYS A 46 -10.34 -9.87 12.59
N ILE A 47 -9.87 -10.51 11.51
CA ILE A 47 -8.61 -11.26 11.52
C ILE A 47 -7.41 -10.34 11.66
N CYS A 48 -7.37 -9.22 10.94
CA CYS A 48 -6.28 -8.25 11.05
C CYS A 48 -6.19 -7.70 12.48
N LYS A 49 -7.31 -7.30 13.08
CA LYS A 49 -7.37 -6.82 14.46
C LYS A 49 -6.88 -7.86 15.46
N LYS A 50 -7.33 -9.13 15.35
CA LYS A 50 -6.87 -10.24 16.21
C LYS A 50 -5.35 -10.44 16.14
N ASN A 51 -4.74 -10.20 14.98
CA ASN A 51 -3.31 -10.35 14.75
C ASN A 51 -2.53 -9.02 14.86
N ARG A 52 -3.15 -7.94 15.38
CA ARG A 52 -2.55 -6.60 15.55
C ARG A 52 -1.95 -6.04 14.26
N ARG A 53 -2.61 -6.29 13.10
CA ARG A 53 -2.20 -5.81 11.78
C ARG A 53 -3.05 -4.63 11.35
N LYS A 54 -2.43 -3.65 10.68
CA LYS A 54 -3.18 -2.60 10.00
C LYS A 54 -3.87 -3.17 8.76
N PHE A 55 -5.08 -2.68 8.52
CA PHE A 55 -5.89 -3.10 7.38
C PHE A 55 -6.38 -1.89 6.59
N PHE A 56 -6.09 -1.90 5.30
CA PHE A 56 -6.44 -0.88 4.33
C PHE A 56 -7.32 -1.49 3.23
N ILE A 57 -8.31 -0.72 2.78
CA ILE A 57 -9.09 -1.06 1.59
C ILE A 57 -8.67 -0.17 0.43
N SER A 58 -8.59 -0.73 -0.78
CA SER A 58 -8.23 0.03 -1.96
C SER A 58 -9.43 0.76 -2.54
N ASN A 59 -9.21 2.06 -2.87
CA ASN A 59 -10.11 2.90 -3.67
C ASN A 59 -11.55 3.04 -3.13
N ASN A 60 -11.79 2.77 -1.86
CA ASN A 60 -13.12 2.90 -1.24
C ASN A 60 -13.05 3.66 0.09
N PHE A 61 -12.92 4.99 -0.01
CA PHE A 61 -12.73 5.88 1.12
C PHE A 61 -13.94 5.86 2.07
N LYS A 62 -15.16 5.94 1.50
CA LYS A 62 -16.40 5.93 2.29
C LYS A 62 -16.55 4.65 3.12
N LEU A 63 -16.24 3.50 2.53
CA LEU A 63 -16.32 2.22 3.23
C LEU A 63 -15.22 2.10 4.30
N ALA A 64 -14.03 2.61 4.03
CA ALA A 64 -12.95 2.65 5.04
C ALA A 64 -13.38 3.43 6.28
N LEU A 65 -14.02 4.59 6.12
CA LEU A 65 -14.55 5.38 7.23
C LEU A 65 -15.72 4.69 7.91
N LYS A 66 -16.72 4.24 7.14
CA LYS A 66 -17.92 3.55 7.65
C LYS A 66 -17.56 2.37 8.54
N LEU A 67 -16.60 1.56 8.10
CA LEU A 67 -16.16 0.38 8.82
C LEU A 67 -15.04 0.65 9.82
N ASN A 68 -14.64 1.90 10.03
CA ASN A 68 -13.57 2.28 10.95
C ASN A 68 -12.31 1.41 10.75
N LEU A 69 -11.81 1.37 9.50
CA LEU A 69 -10.55 0.70 9.14
C LEU A 69 -9.34 1.56 9.54
N ASP A 70 -8.14 1.01 9.47
CA ASP A 70 -6.91 1.75 9.77
C ASP A 70 -6.57 2.79 8.71
N GLY A 71 -7.17 2.67 7.50
CA GLY A 71 -7.01 3.63 6.44
C GLY A 71 -7.48 3.14 5.08
N VAL A 72 -7.08 3.90 4.05
CA VAL A 72 -7.40 3.66 2.66
C VAL A 72 -6.14 3.69 1.79
N TYR A 73 -6.11 2.84 0.77
CA TYR A 73 -5.10 2.88 -0.28
C TYR A 73 -5.69 3.50 -1.55
N LEU A 74 -5.09 4.60 -2.02
CA LEU A 74 -5.48 5.30 -3.24
C LEU A 74 -4.57 4.89 -4.39
N PRO A 75 -5.07 4.16 -5.41
CA PRO A 75 -4.28 3.78 -6.57
C PRO A 75 -3.89 5.02 -7.40
N SER A 76 -2.89 4.87 -8.27
CA SER A 76 -2.35 5.95 -9.09
C SER A 76 -3.42 6.65 -9.95
N PHE A 77 -4.37 5.88 -10.48
CA PHE A 77 -5.46 6.41 -11.30
C PHE A 77 -6.52 7.21 -10.52
N ASN A 78 -6.58 7.07 -9.18
CA ASN A 78 -7.51 7.86 -8.38
C ASN A 78 -6.97 9.28 -8.23
N LYS A 79 -7.73 10.27 -8.70
CA LYS A 79 -7.41 11.71 -8.62
C LYS A 79 -8.36 12.48 -7.71
N ASP A 80 -9.25 11.79 -7.01
CA ASP A 80 -10.29 12.39 -6.18
C ASP A 80 -9.70 13.02 -4.92
N VAL A 81 -9.86 14.34 -4.79
CA VAL A 81 -9.38 15.12 -3.63
C VAL A 81 -10.45 15.34 -2.56
N ARG A 82 -11.69 14.84 -2.77
CA ARG A 82 -12.79 14.97 -1.80
C ARG A 82 -12.48 14.30 -0.46
N SER A 83 -11.48 13.42 -0.42
CA SER A 83 -10.96 12.90 0.85
C SER A 83 -10.56 13.99 1.84
N ASN A 84 -10.14 15.16 1.36
CA ASN A 84 -9.72 16.28 2.19
C ASN A 84 -10.89 16.99 2.91
N CYS A 85 -12.13 16.73 2.48
CA CYS A 85 -13.34 17.29 3.11
C CYS A 85 -13.78 16.52 4.37
N TYR A 86 -13.13 15.38 4.68
CA TYR A 86 -13.50 14.57 5.84
C TYR A 86 -12.63 14.90 7.05
N THR A 87 -13.26 15.03 8.20
CA THR A 87 -12.54 15.04 9.48
C THR A 87 -12.08 13.62 9.81
N LEU A 88 -10.79 13.40 9.74
CA LEU A 88 -10.20 12.08 9.92
C LEU A 88 -9.69 11.89 11.37
N LYS A 89 -9.87 10.69 11.89
CA LYS A 89 -9.20 10.31 13.15
C LYS A 89 -7.69 10.39 12.97
N LYS A 90 -6.96 10.80 13.99
CA LYS A 90 -5.49 10.90 13.98
C LYS A 90 -4.80 9.58 13.57
N SER A 91 -5.41 8.44 13.90
CA SER A 91 -4.91 7.11 13.56
C SER A 91 -5.22 6.68 12.12
N PHE A 92 -6.15 7.34 11.42
CA PHE A 92 -6.53 6.97 10.05
C PHE A 92 -5.45 7.40 9.06
N GLN A 93 -5.03 6.48 8.21
CA GLN A 93 -3.94 6.70 7.26
C GLN A 93 -4.42 6.65 5.82
N ILE A 94 -4.07 7.67 5.05
CA ILE A 94 -4.21 7.64 3.59
C ILE A 94 -2.85 7.26 3.03
N ILE A 95 -2.79 6.15 2.32
CA ILE A 95 -1.62 5.66 1.60
C ILE A 95 -1.96 5.56 0.11
N GLY A 96 -0.99 5.63 -0.79
CA GLY A 96 -1.33 5.61 -2.21
C GLY A 96 -0.14 5.27 -3.11
N SER A 97 -0.40 4.97 -4.39
CA SER A 97 0.65 4.66 -5.36
C SER A 97 0.82 5.73 -6.43
N ALA A 98 2.04 5.77 -6.98
CA ALA A 98 2.42 6.63 -8.08
C ALA A 98 3.50 5.96 -8.95
N HIS A 99 3.54 6.31 -10.24
CA HIS A 99 4.53 5.82 -11.21
C HIS A 99 5.47 6.94 -11.69
N ASN A 100 5.10 8.18 -11.49
CA ASN A 100 5.82 9.37 -11.96
C ASN A 100 5.61 10.57 -11.03
N LEU A 101 6.34 11.63 -11.27
CA LEU A 101 6.30 12.84 -10.43
C LEU A 101 4.92 13.51 -10.40
N LYS A 102 4.20 13.53 -11.52
CA LYS A 102 2.85 14.12 -11.60
C LYS A 102 1.91 13.39 -10.65
N GLU A 103 1.88 12.05 -10.70
CA GLU A 103 1.06 11.24 -9.81
C GLU A 103 1.49 11.38 -8.34
N MET A 104 2.79 11.54 -8.07
CA MET A 104 3.27 11.80 -6.70
C MET A 104 2.75 13.12 -6.15
N LEU A 105 2.70 14.15 -6.97
CA LEU A 105 2.10 15.45 -6.60
C LEU A 105 0.59 15.32 -6.35
N GLU A 106 -0.14 14.61 -7.21
CA GLU A 106 -1.55 14.30 -7.01
C GLU A 106 -1.78 13.60 -5.66
N LYS A 107 -0.96 12.59 -5.32
CA LYS A 107 -1.03 11.90 -4.02
C LYS A 107 -0.73 12.83 -2.84
N LYS A 108 0.20 13.76 -3.00
CA LYS A 108 0.48 14.79 -1.99
C LYS A 108 -0.76 15.65 -1.72
N TYR A 109 -1.45 16.12 -2.77
CA TYR A 109 -2.70 16.89 -2.65
C TYR A 109 -3.83 16.08 -2.03
N GLN A 110 -3.86 14.77 -2.21
CA GLN A 110 -4.80 13.86 -1.57
C GLN A 110 -4.49 13.59 -0.08
N GLY A 111 -3.45 14.18 0.49
CA GLY A 111 -3.06 14.00 1.88
C GLY A 111 -2.40 12.64 2.19
N VAL A 112 -1.87 11.95 1.17
CA VAL A 112 -1.19 10.67 1.30
C VAL A 112 0.05 10.80 2.18
N LYS A 113 0.20 9.91 3.17
CA LYS A 113 1.33 9.89 4.12
C LYS A 113 2.45 8.94 3.70
N GLU A 114 2.18 7.97 2.85
CA GLU A 114 3.14 7.02 2.30
C GLU A 114 2.84 6.77 0.83
N ILE A 115 3.84 6.97 -0.04
CA ILE A 115 3.71 6.78 -1.49
C ILE A 115 4.39 5.48 -1.90
N PHE A 116 3.62 4.61 -2.55
CA PHE A 116 4.08 3.35 -3.13
C PHE A 116 4.54 3.63 -4.57
N ILE A 117 5.85 3.70 -4.78
CA ILE A 117 6.42 3.91 -6.11
C ILE A 117 6.58 2.57 -6.81
N SER A 118 6.05 2.46 -8.00
CA SER A 118 6.13 1.27 -8.86
C SER A 118 6.32 1.61 -10.33
N SER A 119 6.89 0.74 -11.11
CA SER A 119 7.30 -0.65 -10.85
C SER A 119 8.81 -0.77 -10.70
N LEU A 120 9.30 -1.27 -9.55
CA LEU A 120 10.74 -1.32 -9.30
C LEU A 120 11.46 -2.44 -10.07
N PHE A 121 10.96 -3.70 -10.00
CA PHE A 121 11.60 -4.86 -10.62
C PHE A 121 10.72 -5.56 -11.68
N LYS A 122 9.41 -5.35 -11.67
CA LYS A 122 8.52 -5.92 -12.66
C LYS A 122 8.61 -5.12 -13.97
N LYS A 123 9.09 -5.75 -15.03
CA LYS A 123 9.14 -5.17 -16.37
C LYS A 123 7.72 -5.02 -16.93
N ASN A 124 7.21 -3.81 -16.96
CA ASN A 124 5.95 -3.38 -17.56
C ASN A 124 6.11 -1.92 -18.01
N GLU A 125 5.06 -1.31 -18.54
CA GLU A 125 5.04 0.09 -18.99
C GLU A 125 5.58 1.10 -17.96
N ASN A 126 5.40 0.81 -16.66
CA ASN A 126 5.84 1.65 -15.54
C ASN A 126 7.17 1.19 -14.93
N PHE A 127 7.97 0.41 -15.64
CA PHE A 127 9.23 -0.10 -15.12
C PHE A 127 10.26 1.03 -14.91
N LEU A 128 10.78 1.14 -13.70
CA LEU A 128 11.66 2.23 -13.29
C LEU A 128 13.14 1.83 -13.20
N ASP A 129 13.46 0.55 -13.00
CA ASP A 129 14.77 0.10 -12.51
C ASP A 129 15.23 0.79 -11.21
N LEU A 130 16.42 0.44 -10.71
CA LEU A 130 16.94 1.01 -9.47
C LEU A 130 17.33 2.50 -9.60
N ASN A 131 17.88 2.90 -10.74
CA ASN A 131 18.39 4.26 -10.92
C ASN A 131 17.25 5.26 -11.09
N LYS A 132 16.30 4.97 -11.97
CA LYS A 132 15.09 5.79 -12.15
C LYS A 132 14.27 5.87 -10.87
N PHE A 133 14.15 4.76 -10.14
CA PHE A 133 13.48 4.74 -8.85
C PHE A 133 14.17 5.67 -7.83
N LYS A 134 15.51 5.64 -7.73
CA LYS A 134 16.28 6.55 -6.87
C LYS A 134 16.01 8.01 -7.20
N VAL A 135 16.07 8.36 -8.49
CA VAL A 135 15.82 9.73 -8.96
C VAL A 135 14.42 10.18 -8.56
N LEU A 136 13.41 9.36 -8.85
CA LEU A 136 12.02 9.69 -8.56
C LEU A 136 11.76 9.78 -7.04
N SER A 137 12.30 8.85 -6.25
CA SER A 137 12.11 8.83 -4.80
C SER A 137 12.69 10.05 -4.09
N ARG A 138 13.79 10.61 -4.59
CA ARG A 138 14.42 11.83 -4.05
C ARG A 138 13.55 13.08 -4.21
N GLN A 139 12.60 13.08 -5.14
CA GLN A 139 11.68 14.21 -5.36
C GLN A 139 10.58 14.29 -4.29
N SER A 140 10.48 13.31 -3.41
CA SER A 140 9.44 13.24 -2.40
C SER A 140 9.94 13.55 -1.01
N LYS A 141 9.19 14.39 -0.29
CA LYS A 141 9.30 14.56 1.17
C LYS A 141 8.41 13.57 1.94
N ILE A 142 7.57 12.80 1.24
CA ILE A 142 6.68 11.80 1.82
C ILE A 142 7.41 10.46 1.87
N ASN A 143 7.13 9.65 2.89
CA ASN A 143 7.71 8.33 3.05
C ASN A 143 7.49 7.44 1.82
N ILE A 144 8.55 6.84 1.30
CA ILE A 144 8.51 6.01 0.10
C ILE A 144 8.44 4.53 0.47
N ILE A 145 7.51 3.84 -0.18
CA ILE A 145 7.34 2.40 -0.13
C ILE A 145 7.67 1.84 -1.51
N ALA A 146 8.63 0.93 -1.61
CA ALA A 146 8.97 0.28 -2.87
C ALA A 146 7.90 -0.75 -3.25
N LEU A 147 7.45 -0.74 -4.52
CA LEU A 147 6.45 -1.66 -5.03
C LEU A 147 6.84 -2.14 -6.45
N GLY A 148 6.41 -3.34 -6.82
CA GLY A 148 6.52 -3.91 -8.16
C GLY A 148 7.63 -4.95 -8.32
N GLY A 149 7.25 -6.22 -8.36
CA GLY A 149 8.13 -7.35 -8.61
C GLY A 149 9.10 -7.71 -7.48
N ILE A 150 8.84 -7.24 -6.26
CA ILE A 150 9.66 -7.58 -5.09
C ILE A 150 9.42 -9.04 -4.71
N SER A 151 10.52 -9.77 -4.58
CA SER A 151 10.58 -11.20 -4.21
C SER A 151 11.73 -11.44 -3.23
N LYS A 152 11.83 -12.64 -2.67
CA LYS A 152 12.94 -13.01 -1.78
C LYS A 152 14.29 -12.91 -2.50
N ASN A 153 14.35 -13.24 -3.80
CA ASN A 153 15.58 -13.23 -4.59
C ASN A 153 16.16 -11.82 -4.83
N ASN A 154 15.32 -10.79 -4.90
CA ASN A 154 15.78 -9.42 -5.16
C ASN A 154 15.65 -8.49 -3.94
N PHE A 155 15.19 -9.00 -2.80
CA PHE A 155 14.96 -8.22 -1.58
C PHE A 155 16.20 -7.47 -1.10
N ASN A 156 17.38 -8.10 -1.18
CA ASN A 156 18.63 -7.48 -0.75
C ASN A 156 18.96 -6.18 -1.51
N LYS A 157 18.48 -6.03 -2.75
CA LYS A 157 18.67 -4.81 -3.56
C LYS A 157 17.94 -3.60 -2.98
N LEU A 158 16.94 -3.80 -2.12
CA LEU A 158 16.24 -2.71 -1.43
C LEU A 158 17.14 -1.92 -0.49
N ARG A 159 18.23 -2.51 0.01
CA ARG A 159 19.24 -1.83 0.84
C ARG A 159 19.94 -0.67 0.12
N LEU A 160 19.90 -0.67 -1.22
CA LEU A 160 20.48 0.39 -2.05
C LEU A 160 19.57 1.62 -2.17
N LEU A 161 18.37 1.57 -1.59
CA LEU A 161 17.34 2.58 -1.72
C LEU A 161 17.03 3.25 -0.37
N ASN A 162 16.78 4.54 -0.41
CA ASN A 162 16.26 5.27 0.75
C ASN A 162 14.73 5.14 0.80
N ILE A 163 14.24 4.09 1.45
CA ILE A 163 12.82 3.75 1.54
C ILE A 163 12.42 3.46 2.98
N SER A 164 11.16 3.75 3.30
CA SER A 164 10.57 3.47 4.61
C SER A 164 9.96 2.06 4.70
N GLY A 165 9.78 1.39 3.55
CA GLY A 165 9.18 0.07 3.50
C GLY A 165 9.05 -0.47 2.09
N PHE A 166 8.42 -1.62 1.99
CA PHE A 166 8.12 -2.26 0.71
C PHE A 166 6.74 -2.93 0.71
N ALA A 167 6.22 -3.13 -0.50
CA ALA A 167 4.98 -3.84 -0.72
C ALA A 167 5.13 -4.89 -1.83
N GLY A 168 4.39 -5.98 -1.72
CA GLY A 168 4.46 -7.04 -2.72
C GLY A 168 3.35 -8.06 -2.58
N ILE A 169 3.33 -8.97 -3.56
CA ILE A 169 2.52 -10.19 -3.53
C ILE A 169 3.47 -11.38 -3.49
N SER A 170 4.40 -11.46 -4.42
CA SER A 170 5.32 -12.61 -4.58
C SER A 170 6.24 -12.82 -3.38
N TYR A 171 6.66 -11.75 -2.70
CA TYR A 171 7.48 -11.84 -1.50
C TYR A 171 6.79 -12.61 -0.35
N PHE A 172 5.47 -12.47 -0.22
CA PHE A 172 4.68 -13.06 0.86
C PHE A 172 4.00 -14.38 0.48
N LYS A 173 3.98 -14.74 -0.80
CA LYS A 173 3.54 -16.07 -1.23
C LYS A 173 4.65 -17.09 -0.93
N LYS A 174 4.23 -18.24 -0.43
CA LYS A 174 5.10 -19.43 -0.32
C LYS A 174 5.27 -20.08 -1.68
#